data_99b44fc0e755837f1a9bfe6ad18c5bb0
#
_entry.id   99b44fc0e755837f1a9bfe6ad18c5bb0
#
_cell.length_a   1.000
_cell.length_b   1.000
_cell.length_c   1.000
_cell.angle_alpha   90.00
_cell.angle_beta   90.00
_cell.angle_gamma   90.00
#
_symmetry.space_group_name_H-M   'P 1'
#
loop_
_entity.id
_entity.type
_entity.pdbx_description
1 polymer ?
#
loop_
_entity_poly.entity_id
_entity_poly.type
_entity_poly.pdbx_seq_one_letter_code
_entity_poly.pdbx_strand_id
1 'polypeptide(L)'
;KIFRATNQGVLEIDAESGELLHIYPDVDSSLAPIIHDNHLLIATADDGMVSFNLETKEKAWHTPFIKGGFRGRVWSGFSFDAESGLAFAVTGSSGGVQSLGRQEPNMQTSVIAVDAQSGEIKWTFQHIANDVWDLDLVGNPIILDLEIEEEDIRSVVVLSKTGEILLLNARTGDPVHPDSYQTISVPASDIPREKLSPFQKKFSMPEPFWGTVVDMEKDFSHLNEENLEYVKNKTRHAKSGLYLPPSLNYDVVLYGIHGGAEWFGGAIDFTAKNPSLVVPYNRDPWIIRAYHTDRISILIDRFVERMNSYFKEEPNSSQIKAAWVPWDHAEIEVMEQSEKIFSYVPFTPKDKSYLAECSSCHGISRRGYFEYEGEGDLLYPPLVGSTLGGKRSFVMDFDKVKSLHESVNIPYKINKDKHAEIFNYFDKYDTFLKKRGLISSRGFWQVLLDKDRNPATKPPWGGIAKIDLVTGKKIWDIPFGKRKNDQGEIIAIGDRVFGGIMNTASGLTFATGNPDGSAYAFNSDGDQVWEDSLPFAGSAPPMSYFYNSCQYVVFVATGGRYLDFKDNGDSVVVYKLDSCQAL
;
A
#
# COMPACT_ATOMS: atom_id res chain seq x y z
N LYS A 1 6.03 -24.43 -18.98
CA LYS A 1 5.98 -24.37 -17.50
C LYS A 1 5.45 -23.02 -17.06
N ILE A 2 4.72 -23.00 -15.95
CA ILE A 2 4.23 -21.81 -15.25
C ILE A 2 4.89 -21.77 -13.88
N PHE A 3 5.37 -20.60 -13.46
CA PHE A 3 5.93 -20.36 -12.13
C PHE A 3 5.03 -19.40 -11.36
N ARG A 4 4.60 -19.81 -10.17
CA ARG A 4 3.72 -19.01 -9.32
C ARG A 4 4.30 -18.87 -7.91
N ALA A 5 4.59 -17.66 -7.51
CA ALA A 5 4.97 -17.36 -6.13
C ALA A 5 3.76 -17.45 -5.18
N THR A 6 4.01 -17.95 -3.97
CA THR A 6 3.04 -18.09 -2.88
C THR A 6 3.74 -17.80 -1.55
N ASN A 7 2.99 -17.78 -0.47
CA ASN A 7 3.54 -17.65 0.89
C ASN A 7 4.24 -18.93 1.42
N GLN A 8 4.28 -20.00 0.65
CA GLN A 8 4.92 -21.28 1.01
C GLN A 8 6.08 -21.66 0.09
N GLY A 9 6.31 -20.86 -0.95
CA GLY A 9 7.32 -21.14 -1.96
C GLY A 9 6.85 -20.78 -3.36
N VAL A 10 7.68 -21.10 -4.37
CA VAL A 10 7.31 -20.95 -5.78
C VAL A 10 6.94 -22.30 -6.35
N LEU A 11 5.76 -22.37 -6.93
CA LEU A 11 5.24 -23.55 -7.62
C LEU A 11 5.72 -23.55 -9.06
N GLU A 12 6.29 -24.67 -9.53
CA GLU A 12 6.55 -24.96 -10.94
C GLU A 12 5.45 -25.91 -11.43
N ILE A 13 4.68 -25.46 -12.39
CA ILE A 13 3.47 -26.15 -12.88
C ILE A 13 3.64 -26.43 -14.37
N ASP A 14 3.25 -27.60 -14.81
CA ASP A 14 3.14 -27.90 -16.23
C ASP A 14 2.01 -27.08 -16.87
N ALA A 15 2.35 -26.38 -17.96
CA ALA A 15 1.42 -25.43 -18.59
C ALA A 15 0.27 -26.11 -19.36
N GLU A 16 0.42 -27.36 -19.75
CA GLU A 16 -0.58 -28.10 -20.54
C GLU A 16 -1.51 -28.90 -19.62
N SER A 17 -0.92 -29.63 -18.68
CA SER A 17 -1.68 -30.53 -17.78
C SER A 17 -2.15 -29.85 -16.49
N GLY A 18 -1.51 -28.74 -16.08
CA GLY A 18 -1.73 -28.13 -14.76
C GLY A 18 -1.10 -28.92 -13.60
N GLU A 19 -0.30 -29.95 -13.88
CA GLU A 19 0.34 -30.76 -12.86
C GLU A 19 1.45 -30.00 -12.13
N LEU A 20 1.52 -30.15 -10.81
CA LEU A 20 2.60 -29.59 -10.00
C LEU A 20 3.88 -30.41 -10.21
N LEU A 21 4.90 -29.79 -10.81
CA LEU A 21 6.18 -30.41 -11.11
C LEU A 21 7.18 -30.30 -9.97
N HIS A 22 7.23 -29.13 -9.31
CA HIS A 22 8.17 -28.87 -8.23
C HIS A 22 7.70 -27.69 -7.33
N ILE A 23 8.21 -27.65 -6.09
CA ILE A 23 8.05 -26.53 -5.17
C ILE A 23 9.44 -26.05 -4.74
N TYR A 24 9.75 -24.80 -4.99
CA TYR A 24 10.93 -24.11 -4.44
C TYR A 24 10.56 -23.57 -3.05
N PRO A 25 11.05 -24.19 -1.95
CA PRO A 25 10.55 -23.92 -0.61
C PRO A 25 11.19 -22.67 0.02
N ASP A 26 10.68 -22.33 1.22
CA ASP A 26 11.26 -21.28 2.10
C ASP A 26 11.34 -19.89 1.45
N VAL A 27 10.34 -19.55 0.64
CA VAL A 27 10.19 -18.24 0.02
C VAL A 27 8.75 -17.76 0.21
N ASP A 28 8.58 -16.60 0.78
CA ASP A 28 7.29 -15.90 0.87
C ASP A 28 7.31 -14.72 -0.13
N SER A 29 6.53 -14.84 -1.20
CA SER A 29 6.42 -13.79 -2.20
C SER A 29 5.04 -13.78 -2.85
N SER A 30 4.54 -12.56 -3.09
CA SER A 30 3.36 -12.32 -3.93
C SER A 30 3.70 -11.80 -5.33
N LEU A 31 4.99 -11.60 -5.62
CA LEU A 31 5.46 -11.06 -6.88
C LEU A 31 5.73 -12.17 -7.89
N ALA A 32 5.52 -11.86 -9.17
CA ALA A 32 5.85 -12.79 -10.25
C ALA A 32 7.36 -13.06 -10.28
N PRO A 33 7.81 -14.33 -10.28
CA PRO A 33 9.21 -14.65 -10.43
C PRO A 33 9.71 -14.37 -11.85
N ILE A 34 11.01 -14.11 -12.00
CA ILE A 34 11.65 -13.88 -13.30
C ILE A 34 12.61 -15.03 -13.58
N ILE A 35 12.60 -15.52 -14.83
CA ILE A 35 13.53 -16.52 -15.32
C ILE A 35 14.59 -15.84 -16.19
N HIS A 36 15.85 -16.09 -15.86
CA HIS A 36 16.98 -15.71 -16.68
C HIS A 36 17.98 -16.87 -16.75
N ASP A 37 18.27 -17.32 -17.96
CA ASP A 37 19.07 -18.52 -18.20
C ASP A 37 18.57 -19.72 -17.37
N ASN A 38 19.40 -20.20 -16.46
CA ASN A 38 19.08 -21.29 -15.54
C ASN A 38 18.69 -20.82 -14.13
N HIS A 39 18.45 -19.54 -13.95
CA HIS A 39 18.09 -18.90 -12.68
C HIS A 39 16.61 -18.54 -12.60
N LEU A 40 15.97 -18.90 -11.49
CA LEU A 40 14.66 -18.43 -11.08
C LEU A 40 14.86 -17.34 -10.01
N LEU A 41 14.69 -16.09 -10.40
CA LEU A 41 14.84 -14.92 -9.51
C LEU A 41 13.51 -14.63 -8.82
N ILE A 42 13.56 -14.38 -7.52
CA ILE A 42 12.39 -14.11 -6.69
C ILE A 42 12.74 -12.98 -5.73
N ALA A 43 11.89 -11.96 -5.70
CA ALA A 43 11.94 -10.94 -4.66
C ALA A 43 10.93 -11.28 -3.56
N THR A 44 11.34 -11.16 -2.32
CA THR A 44 10.54 -11.53 -1.14
C THR A 44 10.12 -10.31 -0.33
N ALA A 45 8.98 -10.39 0.30
CA ALA A 45 8.46 -9.27 1.09
C ALA A 45 9.38 -8.88 2.26
N ASP A 46 10.01 -9.84 2.91
CA ASP A 46 10.72 -9.61 4.16
C ASP A 46 12.19 -10.04 4.18
N ASP A 47 12.71 -10.61 3.09
CA ASP A 47 14.03 -11.24 3.11
C ASP A 47 14.90 -10.94 1.87
N GLY A 48 14.59 -9.89 1.12
CA GLY A 48 15.38 -9.46 -0.03
C GLY A 48 15.13 -10.27 -1.29
N MET A 49 16.19 -10.76 -1.95
CA MET A 49 16.08 -11.54 -3.18
C MET A 49 16.73 -12.92 -3.03
N VAL A 50 16.14 -13.89 -3.71
CA VAL A 50 16.60 -15.29 -3.75
C VAL A 50 16.67 -15.74 -5.20
N SER A 51 17.65 -16.59 -5.53
CA SER A 51 17.71 -17.30 -6.79
C SER A 51 17.78 -18.80 -6.56
N PHE A 52 17.06 -19.55 -7.40
CA PHE A 52 17.19 -21.00 -7.51
C PHE A 52 17.72 -21.37 -8.88
N ASN A 53 18.54 -22.43 -8.92
CA ASN A 53 18.96 -23.04 -10.16
C ASN A 53 17.83 -23.96 -10.69
N LEU A 54 17.40 -23.75 -11.93
CA LEU A 54 16.28 -24.49 -12.53
C LEU A 54 16.59 -25.95 -12.86
N GLU A 55 17.88 -26.33 -13.03
CA GLU A 55 18.29 -27.72 -13.30
C GLU A 55 18.43 -28.50 -11.99
N THR A 56 19.23 -27.98 -11.06
CA THR A 56 19.50 -28.67 -9.78
C THR A 56 18.35 -28.54 -8.77
N LYS A 57 17.46 -27.55 -8.97
CA LYS A 57 16.37 -27.19 -8.05
C LYS A 57 16.86 -26.65 -6.70
N GLU A 58 18.14 -26.38 -6.58
CA GLU A 58 18.75 -25.87 -5.35
C GLU A 58 18.81 -24.34 -5.32
N LYS A 59 18.85 -23.78 -4.11
CA LYS A 59 19.06 -22.35 -3.92
C LYS A 59 20.47 -21.98 -4.35
N ALA A 60 20.57 -21.11 -5.37
CA ALA A 60 21.84 -20.63 -5.90
C ALA A 60 22.46 -19.56 -5.00
N TRP A 61 21.64 -18.58 -4.60
CA TRP A 61 22.04 -17.52 -3.68
C TRP A 61 20.84 -16.91 -2.96
N HIS A 62 21.12 -16.19 -1.86
CA HIS A 62 20.15 -15.40 -1.11
C HIS A 62 20.81 -14.10 -0.63
N THR A 63 20.18 -12.98 -0.94
CA THR A 63 20.69 -11.64 -0.60
C THR A 63 19.66 -10.88 0.21
N PRO A 64 19.80 -10.84 1.54
CA PRO A 64 18.87 -10.13 2.40
C PRO A 64 19.06 -8.61 2.30
N PHE A 65 17.96 -7.87 2.20
CA PHE A 65 17.96 -6.41 2.21
C PHE A 65 17.81 -5.89 3.65
N ILE A 66 18.85 -6.10 4.46
CA ILE A 66 18.85 -5.76 5.88
C ILE A 66 19.99 -4.80 6.18
N LYS A 67 19.68 -3.68 6.84
CA LYS A 67 20.67 -2.74 7.36
C LYS A 67 20.17 -2.16 8.69
N GLY A 68 21.04 -2.07 9.70
CA GLY A 68 20.69 -1.52 11.01
C GLY A 68 19.58 -2.30 11.73
N GLY A 69 19.37 -3.59 11.39
CA GLY A 69 18.30 -4.40 11.95
C GLY A 69 16.91 -4.17 11.32
N PHE A 70 16.80 -3.29 10.32
CA PHE A 70 15.60 -3.03 9.57
C PHE A 70 15.70 -3.60 8.16
N ARG A 71 14.57 -4.10 7.65
CA ARG A 71 14.47 -4.73 6.34
C ARG A 71 13.90 -3.76 5.32
N GLY A 72 14.45 -3.77 4.10
CA GLY A 72 13.82 -3.20 2.92
C GLY A 72 12.84 -4.23 2.37
N ARG A 73 11.54 -3.92 2.35
CA ARG A 73 10.51 -4.82 1.84
C ARG A 73 10.30 -4.64 0.36
N VAL A 74 10.44 -5.72 -0.41
CA VAL A 74 10.07 -5.71 -1.82
C VAL A 74 8.60 -6.15 -1.93
N TRP A 75 7.70 -5.20 -1.99
CA TRP A 75 6.26 -5.47 -1.95
C TRP A 75 5.53 -5.16 -3.27
N SER A 76 6.07 -4.24 -4.08
CA SER A 76 5.38 -3.77 -5.29
C SER A 76 6.00 -4.25 -6.59
N GLY A 77 7.31 -4.56 -6.64
CA GLY A 77 7.88 -5.11 -7.85
C GLY A 77 9.40 -5.18 -7.91
N PHE A 78 9.87 -5.91 -8.90
CA PHE A 78 11.27 -5.93 -9.32
C PHE A 78 11.34 -6.24 -10.82
N SER A 79 12.44 -5.89 -11.46
CA SER A 79 12.67 -6.11 -12.89
C SER A 79 14.08 -6.61 -13.14
N PHE A 80 14.29 -7.23 -14.27
CA PHE A 80 15.60 -7.75 -14.69
C PHE A 80 16.01 -7.17 -16.03
N ASP A 81 17.25 -6.72 -16.14
CA ASP A 81 17.88 -6.25 -17.35
C ASP A 81 18.86 -7.31 -17.89
N ALA A 82 18.51 -7.93 -19.00
CA ALA A 82 19.33 -8.96 -19.62
C ALA A 82 20.65 -8.42 -20.20
N GLU A 83 20.71 -7.11 -20.53
CA GLU A 83 21.90 -6.47 -21.08
C GLU A 83 22.98 -6.28 -20.01
N SER A 84 22.60 -5.76 -18.86
CA SER A 84 23.54 -5.53 -17.74
C SER A 84 23.67 -6.74 -16.81
N GLY A 85 22.77 -7.72 -16.87
CA GLY A 85 22.69 -8.84 -15.93
C GLY A 85 22.23 -8.46 -14.54
N LEU A 86 21.62 -7.27 -14.38
CA LEU A 86 21.18 -6.75 -13.10
C LEU A 86 19.68 -6.92 -12.88
N ALA A 87 19.30 -7.31 -11.67
CA ALA A 87 17.94 -7.24 -11.19
C ALA A 87 17.78 -5.98 -10.32
N PHE A 88 16.70 -5.23 -10.56
CA PHE A 88 16.39 -4.01 -9.82
C PHE A 88 15.16 -4.26 -8.95
N ALA A 89 15.33 -4.16 -7.65
CA ALA A 89 14.24 -4.25 -6.69
C ALA A 89 13.95 -2.88 -6.09
N VAL A 90 12.66 -2.59 -5.88
CA VAL A 90 12.22 -1.41 -5.14
C VAL A 90 11.70 -1.81 -3.78
N THR A 91 12.16 -1.11 -2.75
CA THR A 91 11.77 -1.39 -1.39
C THR A 91 10.85 -0.32 -0.85
N GLY A 92 9.91 -0.74 -0.02
CA GLY A 92 9.06 0.12 0.76
C GLY A 92 9.50 0.24 2.21
N SER A 93 8.72 0.99 2.95
CA SER A 93 8.85 1.16 4.40
C SER A 93 8.50 -0.13 5.14
N SER A 94 9.31 -0.55 6.09
CA SER A 94 8.96 -1.66 6.97
C SER A 94 8.24 -1.18 8.23
N GLY A 95 7.14 -0.46 8.04
CA GLY A 95 6.32 -0.01 9.13
C GLY A 95 5.93 1.45 9.13
N GLY A 96 6.45 2.28 8.24
CA GLY A 96 6.04 3.67 8.11
C GLY A 96 5.74 4.35 9.45
N VAL A 97 4.66 5.08 9.52
CA VAL A 97 4.14 5.71 10.74
C VAL A 97 3.75 4.72 11.85
N GLN A 98 3.61 3.44 11.52
CA GLN A 98 3.15 2.41 12.47
C GLN A 98 4.24 1.97 13.43
N SER A 99 5.52 2.15 13.06
CA SER A 99 6.69 1.76 13.84
C SER A 99 7.54 2.97 14.19
N LEU A 100 7.02 3.88 14.97
CA LEU A 100 7.76 5.04 15.44
C LEU A 100 8.80 4.67 16.51
N GLY A 101 9.80 5.52 16.68
CA GLY A 101 10.92 5.33 17.62
C GLY A 101 12.09 4.56 17.03
N ARG A 102 12.30 4.60 15.72
CA ARG A 102 13.43 4.00 15.01
C ARG A 102 14.74 4.68 15.39
N GLN A 103 15.82 3.91 15.40
CA GLN A 103 17.13 4.42 15.81
C GLN A 103 18.22 4.32 14.75
N GLU A 104 18.07 3.45 13.76
CA GLU A 104 19.13 3.10 12.84
C GLU A 104 18.74 3.37 11.37
N PRO A 105 19.70 3.74 10.51
CA PRO A 105 19.52 3.80 9.07
C PRO A 105 19.17 2.41 8.53
N ASN A 106 18.39 2.37 7.44
CA ASN A 106 17.87 1.13 6.88
C ASN A 106 17.94 1.13 5.34
N MET A 107 17.46 0.05 4.71
CA MET A 107 17.36 -0.10 3.25
C MET A 107 15.92 0.10 2.76
N GLN A 108 15.11 0.84 3.50
CA GLN A 108 13.74 1.15 3.14
C GLN A 108 13.71 2.23 2.05
N THR A 109 12.63 2.27 1.28
CA THR A 109 12.35 3.27 0.25
C THR A 109 13.57 3.50 -0.65
N SER A 110 14.11 2.40 -1.15
CA SER A 110 15.36 2.34 -1.92
C SER A 110 15.21 1.55 -3.21
N VAL A 111 16.01 1.90 -4.21
CA VAL A 111 16.27 1.08 -5.39
C VAL A 111 17.55 0.29 -5.13
N ILE A 112 17.51 -1.02 -5.33
CA ILE A 112 18.63 -1.93 -5.08
C ILE A 112 18.91 -2.71 -6.36
N ALA A 113 20.12 -2.59 -6.89
CA ALA A 113 20.59 -3.38 -8.03
C ALA A 113 21.39 -4.59 -7.54
N VAL A 114 20.99 -5.76 -7.98
CA VAL A 114 21.58 -7.06 -7.61
C VAL A 114 22.06 -7.75 -8.88
N ASP A 115 23.26 -8.25 -8.88
CA ASP A 115 23.76 -9.11 -9.92
C ASP A 115 23.00 -10.45 -9.92
N ALA A 116 22.31 -10.75 -11.01
CA ALA A 116 21.39 -11.89 -11.08
C ALA A 116 22.10 -13.26 -10.98
N GLN A 117 23.38 -13.32 -11.33
CA GLN A 117 24.14 -14.55 -11.27
C GLN A 117 24.72 -14.82 -9.88
N SER A 118 25.28 -13.79 -9.23
CA SER A 118 25.98 -13.94 -7.95
C SER A 118 25.17 -13.56 -6.73
N GLY A 119 24.11 -12.78 -6.89
CA GLY A 119 23.36 -12.17 -5.78
C GLY A 119 24.06 -10.96 -5.16
N GLU A 120 25.18 -10.49 -5.70
CA GLU A 120 25.90 -9.34 -5.15
C GLU A 120 25.12 -8.03 -5.36
N ILE A 121 24.97 -7.22 -4.31
CA ILE A 121 24.43 -5.86 -4.44
C ILE A 121 25.48 -4.99 -5.12
N LYS A 122 25.18 -4.48 -6.31
CA LYS A 122 26.08 -3.60 -7.07
C LYS A 122 25.98 -2.15 -6.64
N TRP A 123 24.74 -1.68 -6.42
CA TRP A 123 24.48 -0.34 -5.90
C TRP A 123 23.14 -0.26 -5.19
N THR A 124 22.97 0.78 -4.40
CA THR A 124 21.72 1.11 -3.70
C THR A 124 21.52 2.61 -3.74
N PHE A 125 20.35 3.03 -4.19
CA PHE A 125 19.92 4.43 -4.15
C PHE A 125 18.73 4.58 -3.19
N GLN A 126 18.92 5.26 -2.06
CA GLN A 126 17.84 5.53 -1.11
C GLN A 126 17.14 6.83 -1.48
N HIS A 127 15.83 6.76 -1.73
CA HIS A 127 14.98 7.92 -2.01
C HIS A 127 14.66 8.69 -0.73
N ILE A 128 13.98 8.04 0.21
CA ILE A 128 13.62 8.64 1.49
C ILE A 128 14.41 7.95 2.61
N ALA A 129 15.24 8.72 3.29
CA ALA A 129 15.99 8.22 4.42
C ALA A 129 15.09 8.14 5.67
N ASN A 130 15.00 6.94 6.24
CA ASN A 130 14.21 6.69 7.45
C ASN A 130 12.71 7.08 7.29
N ASP A 131 12.08 6.53 6.26
CA ASP A 131 10.69 6.81 5.89
C ASP A 131 9.72 6.50 7.06
N VAL A 132 9.15 7.54 7.62
CA VAL A 132 8.15 7.49 8.70
C VAL A 132 6.75 7.84 8.19
N TRP A 133 6.61 8.15 6.91
CA TRP A 133 5.37 8.58 6.27
C TRP A 133 4.67 7.46 5.49
N ASP A 134 5.35 6.35 5.21
CA ASP A 134 4.90 5.29 4.30
C ASP A 134 4.84 5.76 2.83
N LEU A 135 5.85 6.53 2.42
CA LEU A 135 6.00 7.10 1.08
C LEU A 135 6.89 6.22 0.19
N ASP A 136 6.50 4.96 0.06
CA ASP A 136 7.24 3.91 -0.63
C ASP A 136 7.56 4.23 -2.10
N LEU A 137 8.55 3.52 -2.63
CA LEU A 137 8.69 3.30 -4.06
C LEU A 137 7.69 2.23 -4.51
N VAL A 138 7.14 2.38 -5.71
CA VAL A 138 6.02 1.57 -6.21
C VAL A 138 6.23 1.11 -7.65
N GLY A 139 5.56 0.02 -8.01
CA GLY A 139 5.58 -0.58 -9.33
C GLY A 139 6.89 -1.33 -9.65
N ASN A 140 6.90 -2.01 -10.78
CA ASN A 140 8.12 -2.59 -11.31
C ASN A 140 9.02 -1.48 -11.88
N PRO A 141 10.34 -1.47 -11.59
CA PRO A 141 11.28 -0.61 -12.29
C PRO A 141 11.18 -0.80 -13.81
N ILE A 142 11.11 0.31 -14.56
CA ILE A 142 11.04 0.26 -16.03
C ILE A 142 12.44 0.51 -16.57
N ILE A 143 12.93 -0.38 -17.43
CA ILE A 143 14.27 -0.33 -17.98
C ILE A 143 14.18 0.03 -19.45
N LEU A 144 14.91 1.07 -19.86
CA LEU A 144 14.96 1.53 -21.25
C LEU A 144 16.24 2.32 -21.54
N ASP A 145 16.56 2.46 -22.82
CA ASP A 145 17.62 3.34 -23.28
C ASP A 145 17.07 4.73 -23.56
N LEU A 146 17.77 5.76 -23.11
CA LEU A 146 17.47 7.15 -23.34
C LEU A 146 18.67 7.84 -23.97
N GLU A 147 18.45 8.60 -25.04
CA GLU A 147 19.44 9.49 -25.63
C GLU A 147 19.34 10.86 -24.91
N ILE A 148 20.32 11.16 -24.05
CA ILE A 148 20.40 12.41 -23.30
C ILE A 148 21.74 13.07 -23.61
N GLU A 149 21.71 14.31 -24.11
CA GLU A 149 22.91 15.06 -24.51
C GLU A 149 23.82 14.29 -25.49
N GLU A 150 23.20 13.58 -26.45
CA GLU A 150 23.88 12.75 -27.46
C GLU A 150 24.57 11.49 -26.89
N GLU A 151 24.26 11.10 -25.63
CA GLU A 151 24.74 9.87 -25.01
C GLU A 151 23.58 8.89 -24.80
N ASP A 152 23.78 7.63 -25.20
CA ASP A 152 22.85 6.53 -24.92
C ASP A 152 23.04 6.04 -23.47
N ILE A 153 22.04 6.27 -22.64
CA ILE A 153 22.07 5.89 -21.23
C ILE A 153 21.05 4.79 -20.95
N ARG A 154 21.54 3.59 -20.58
CA ARG A 154 20.70 2.55 -20.02
C ARG A 154 20.14 3.02 -18.70
N SER A 155 18.83 3.19 -18.60
CA SER A 155 18.15 3.87 -17.53
C SER A 155 17.15 3.00 -16.83
N VAL A 156 16.93 3.27 -15.53
CA VAL A 156 15.88 2.67 -14.70
C VAL A 156 14.95 3.78 -14.21
N VAL A 157 13.68 3.69 -14.60
CA VAL A 157 12.60 4.58 -14.13
C VAL A 157 11.91 3.94 -12.94
N VAL A 158 11.85 4.64 -11.83
CA VAL A 158 11.19 4.18 -10.61
C VAL A 158 10.20 5.23 -10.14
N LEU A 159 9.01 4.79 -9.75
CA LEU A 159 7.92 5.64 -9.32
C LEU A 159 7.80 5.65 -7.79
N SER A 160 7.21 6.72 -7.27
CA SER A 160 7.09 6.92 -5.83
C SER A 160 5.67 7.37 -5.43
N LYS A 161 5.27 7.03 -4.22
CA LYS A 161 4.07 7.59 -3.57
C LYS A 161 4.15 9.11 -3.35
N THR A 162 5.34 9.71 -3.46
CA THR A 162 5.50 11.18 -3.41
C THR A 162 5.05 11.89 -4.69
N GLY A 163 4.79 11.14 -5.76
CA GLY A 163 4.54 11.70 -7.09
C GLY A 163 5.80 12.07 -7.87
N GLU A 164 6.97 11.76 -7.32
CA GLU A 164 8.28 11.96 -7.92
C GLU A 164 8.68 10.76 -8.78
N ILE A 165 9.49 11.01 -9.79
CA ILE A 165 10.05 10.03 -10.72
C ILE A 165 11.56 9.98 -10.50
N LEU A 166 12.07 8.80 -10.16
CA LEU A 166 13.51 8.56 -10.08
C LEU A 166 13.96 8.01 -11.43
N LEU A 167 14.78 8.74 -12.14
CA LEU A 167 15.42 8.32 -13.38
C LEU A 167 16.91 8.12 -13.10
N LEU A 168 17.32 6.84 -13.02
CA LEU A 168 18.65 6.45 -12.60
C LEU A 168 19.40 5.72 -13.73
N ASN A 169 20.71 5.89 -13.78
CA ASN A 169 21.59 5.09 -14.63
C ASN A 169 21.59 3.63 -14.12
N ALA A 170 21.23 2.68 -14.96
CA ALA A 170 21.08 1.28 -14.59
C ALA A 170 22.39 0.64 -14.07
N ARG A 171 23.55 1.11 -14.53
CA ARG A 171 24.87 0.56 -14.16
C ARG A 171 25.42 1.13 -12.86
N THR A 172 25.17 2.42 -12.60
CA THR A 172 25.81 3.13 -11.46
C THR A 172 24.83 3.47 -10.33
N GLY A 173 23.53 3.57 -10.62
CA GLY A 173 22.52 4.04 -9.68
C GLY A 173 22.50 5.56 -9.51
N ASP A 174 23.33 6.29 -10.23
CA ASP A 174 23.33 7.76 -10.19
C ASP A 174 22.12 8.31 -10.97
N PRO A 175 21.56 9.46 -10.56
CA PRO A 175 20.56 10.13 -11.35
C PRO A 175 21.07 10.47 -12.75
N VAL A 176 20.23 10.24 -13.76
CA VAL A 176 20.56 10.49 -15.17
C VAL A 176 20.69 11.99 -15.44
N HIS A 177 19.81 12.79 -14.87
CA HIS A 177 19.91 14.25 -14.94
C HIS A 177 20.71 14.77 -13.74
N PRO A 178 21.79 15.56 -13.94
CA PRO A 178 22.68 16.00 -12.86
C PRO A 178 21.98 16.71 -11.70
N ASP A 179 21.02 17.57 -11.99
CA ASP A 179 20.28 18.36 -11.01
C ASP A 179 18.87 17.82 -10.74
N SER A 180 18.69 16.50 -10.81
CA SER A 180 17.37 15.87 -10.69
C SER A 180 16.73 16.03 -9.32
N TYR A 181 17.51 16.29 -8.25
CA TYR A 181 16.96 16.53 -6.92
C TYR A 181 17.75 17.57 -6.13
N GLN A 182 17.07 18.13 -5.15
CA GLN A 182 17.66 18.99 -4.12
C GLN A 182 17.63 18.29 -2.77
N THR A 183 18.66 18.52 -1.97
CA THR A 183 18.66 18.12 -0.56
C THR A 183 17.96 19.20 0.27
N ILE A 184 16.90 18.83 0.96
CA ILE A 184 16.11 19.74 1.79
C ILE A 184 16.22 19.36 3.26
N SER A 185 16.18 20.37 4.15
CA SER A 185 16.14 20.15 5.59
C SER A 185 14.77 19.68 6.04
N VAL A 186 14.76 18.73 6.98
CA VAL A 186 13.53 18.17 7.56
C VAL A 186 13.49 18.52 9.06
N PRO A 187 12.34 18.92 9.58
CA PRO A 187 12.17 19.17 11.01
C PRO A 187 12.50 17.93 11.84
N ALA A 188 13.07 18.13 13.02
CA ALA A 188 13.29 17.01 13.95
C ALA A 188 11.95 16.45 14.43
N SER A 189 11.88 15.13 14.61
CA SER A 189 10.74 14.48 15.22
C SER A 189 10.68 14.76 16.72
N ASP A 190 9.49 14.98 17.26
CA ASP A 190 9.24 15.04 18.71
C ASP A 190 8.89 13.65 19.30
N ILE A 191 8.87 12.62 18.47
CA ILE A 191 8.63 11.24 18.88
C ILE A 191 9.86 10.71 19.62
N PRO A 192 9.72 10.20 20.85
CA PRO A 192 10.84 9.65 21.60
C PRO A 192 11.56 8.55 20.83
N ARG A 193 12.89 8.69 20.74
CA ARG A 193 13.80 7.76 20.08
C ARG A 193 13.70 7.70 18.54
N GLU A 194 12.84 8.49 17.89
CA GLU A 194 12.81 8.57 16.44
C GLU A 194 14.04 9.34 15.92
N LYS A 195 14.91 8.66 15.18
CA LYS A 195 16.05 9.27 14.50
C LYS A 195 15.69 9.49 13.03
N LEU A 196 14.99 10.57 12.80
CA LEU A 196 14.71 11.02 11.44
C LEU A 196 15.98 11.59 10.82
N SER A 197 16.21 11.31 9.54
CA SER A 197 17.27 12.00 8.80
C SER A 197 16.99 13.50 8.78
N PRO A 198 17.95 14.37 9.11
CA PRO A 198 17.75 15.81 9.06
C PRO A 198 17.61 16.36 7.64
N PHE A 199 17.88 15.52 6.65
CA PHE A 199 17.81 15.88 5.24
C PHE A 199 17.08 14.78 4.44
N GLN A 200 16.32 15.21 3.43
CA GLN A 200 15.68 14.35 2.45
C GLN A 200 15.97 14.84 1.04
N LYS A 201 15.85 13.95 0.05
CA LYS A 201 15.91 14.30 -1.36
C LYS A 201 14.53 14.71 -1.85
N LYS A 202 14.45 15.80 -2.59
CA LYS A 202 13.26 16.23 -3.30
C LYS A 202 13.57 16.24 -4.78
N PHE A 203 13.00 15.30 -5.54
CA PHE A 203 13.16 15.24 -6.97
C PHE A 203 12.32 16.31 -7.67
N SER A 204 12.87 16.89 -8.72
CA SER A 204 12.23 17.91 -9.56
C SER A 204 12.40 17.64 -11.05
N MET A 205 13.26 16.68 -11.41
CA MET A 205 13.48 16.27 -12.80
C MET A 205 13.72 14.76 -12.90
N PRO A 206 12.89 14.02 -13.65
CA PRO A 206 11.71 14.52 -14.39
C PRO A 206 10.70 15.25 -13.50
N GLU A 207 9.89 16.14 -14.10
CA GLU A 207 8.87 16.91 -13.37
C GLU A 207 7.91 15.96 -12.65
N PRO A 208 7.71 16.13 -11.33
CA PRO A 208 6.76 15.31 -10.58
C PRO A 208 5.36 15.44 -11.16
N PHE A 209 4.66 14.32 -11.30
CA PHE A 209 3.27 14.35 -11.73
C PHE A 209 2.35 14.83 -10.60
N TRP A 210 2.81 14.76 -9.34
CA TRP A 210 2.09 15.21 -8.16
C TRP A 210 3.04 15.66 -7.04
N GLY A 211 2.49 16.11 -5.90
CA GLY A 211 3.23 16.48 -4.70
C GLY A 211 2.50 16.07 -3.43
N THR A 212 3.23 15.93 -2.32
CA THR A 212 2.70 15.41 -1.04
C THR A 212 2.07 16.48 -0.13
N VAL A 213 2.25 17.76 -0.42
CA VAL A 213 1.75 18.86 0.43
C VAL A 213 0.30 19.18 0.10
N VAL A 214 -0.54 19.22 1.14
CA VAL A 214 -1.94 19.66 1.04
C VAL A 214 -2.02 21.12 1.43
N ASP A 215 -2.51 21.99 0.55
CA ASP A 215 -2.91 23.35 0.92
C ASP A 215 -4.29 23.29 1.59
N MET A 216 -4.29 23.18 2.93
CA MET A 216 -5.51 22.99 3.71
C MET A 216 -6.55 24.09 3.54
N GLU A 217 -6.16 25.29 3.09
CA GLU A 217 -7.10 26.38 2.81
C GLU A 217 -7.73 26.27 1.42
N LYS A 218 -6.93 25.86 0.41
CA LYS A 218 -7.37 25.83 -0.99
C LYS A 218 -7.87 24.45 -1.43
N ASP A 219 -7.25 23.37 -0.92
CA ASP A 219 -7.51 22.03 -1.40
C ASP A 219 -8.74 21.38 -0.76
N PHE A 220 -9.11 21.78 0.47
CA PHE A 220 -10.28 21.18 1.13
C PHE A 220 -11.56 21.37 0.33
N SER A 221 -12.37 20.33 0.34
CA SER A 221 -13.58 20.24 -0.48
C SER A 221 -14.63 21.25 -0.08
N HIS A 222 -15.23 21.87 -1.09
CA HIS A 222 -16.39 22.72 -0.99
C HIS A 222 -17.62 22.09 -1.66
N LEU A 223 -17.75 20.76 -1.64
CA LEU A 223 -18.95 20.08 -2.16
C LEU A 223 -20.20 20.63 -1.49
N ASN A 224 -20.13 20.91 -0.18
CA ASN A 224 -21.07 21.72 0.56
C ASN A 224 -20.38 22.34 1.81
N GLU A 225 -21.00 23.37 2.41
CA GLU A 225 -20.42 24.06 3.57
C GLU A 225 -20.32 23.16 4.80
N GLU A 226 -21.26 22.24 5.00
CA GLU A 226 -21.27 21.31 6.14
C GLU A 226 -20.06 20.36 6.08
N ASN A 227 -19.75 19.84 4.91
CA ASN A 227 -18.57 18.99 4.71
C ASN A 227 -17.27 19.76 4.93
N LEU A 228 -17.19 20.99 4.45
CA LEU A 228 -16.02 21.84 4.69
C LEU A 228 -15.82 22.12 6.17
N GLU A 229 -16.89 22.45 6.91
CA GLU A 229 -16.84 22.67 8.35
C GLU A 229 -16.42 21.41 9.11
N TYR A 230 -16.98 20.25 8.72
CA TYR A 230 -16.59 18.95 9.27
C TYR A 230 -15.09 18.69 9.09
N VAL A 231 -14.56 18.86 7.88
CA VAL A 231 -13.14 18.65 7.57
C VAL A 231 -12.26 19.62 8.36
N LYS A 232 -12.61 20.91 8.42
CA LYS A 232 -11.88 21.92 9.21
C LYS A 232 -11.87 21.59 10.69
N ASN A 233 -12.97 21.13 11.24
CA ASN A 233 -13.06 20.73 12.65
C ASN A 233 -12.19 19.48 12.92
N LYS A 234 -12.23 18.50 12.03
CA LYS A 234 -11.44 17.26 12.11
C LYS A 234 -9.94 17.56 12.03
N THR A 235 -9.53 18.55 11.26
CA THR A 235 -8.12 18.92 11.02
C THR A 235 -7.65 20.16 11.78
N ARG A 236 -8.43 20.66 12.74
CA ARG A 236 -8.13 21.91 13.49
C ARG A 236 -6.76 21.94 14.16
N HIS A 237 -6.18 20.79 14.47
CA HIS A 237 -4.85 20.64 15.05
C HIS A 237 -3.84 20.04 14.07
N ALA A 238 -4.20 19.95 12.81
CA ALA A 238 -3.34 19.38 11.79
C ALA A 238 -2.45 20.45 11.13
N LYS A 239 -1.36 19.97 10.57
CA LYS A 239 -0.43 20.72 9.72
C LYS A 239 -0.14 19.94 8.46
N SER A 240 0.19 20.63 7.38
CA SER A 240 0.72 20.03 6.17
C SER A 240 2.07 20.66 5.84
N GLY A 241 2.95 19.89 5.25
CA GLY A 241 4.28 20.34 4.85
C GLY A 241 5.12 19.21 4.29
N LEU A 242 6.07 19.58 3.43
CA LEU A 242 6.97 18.61 2.80
C LEU A 242 7.82 17.92 3.86
N TYR A 243 7.74 16.59 3.92
CA TYR A 243 8.41 15.77 4.93
C TYR A 243 8.21 16.24 6.38
N LEU A 244 7.05 16.82 6.68
CA LEU A 244 6.68 17.14 8.05
C LEU A 244 6.51 15.83 8.84
N PRO A 245 7.31 15.57 9.89
CA PRO A 245 7.25 14.30 10.59
C PRO A 245 5.95 14.14 11.40
N PRO A 246 5.47 12.91 11.59
CA PRO A 246 4.44 12.62 12.59
C PRO A 246 4.83 13.19 13.95
N SER A 247 3.85 13.69 14.71
CA SER A 247 4.08 14.44 15.96
C SER A 247 3.12 14.00 17.05
N LEU A 248 3.56 14.10 18.31
CA LEU A 248 2.70 13.95 19.48
C LEU A 248 1.86 15.21 19.76
N ASN A 249 2.17 16.33 19.10
CA ASN A 249 1.56 17.63 19.36
C ASN A 249 0.57 18.10 18.27
N TYR A 250 0.64 17.52 17.07
CA TYR A 250 -0.25 17.85 15.95
C TYR A 250 -0.40 16.64 15.01
N ASP A 251 -1.47 16.65 14.25
CA ASP A 251 -1.66 15.70 13.17
C ASP A 251 -0.97 16.19 11.90
N VAL A 252 -0.58 15.27 10.99
CA VAL A 252 -0.01 15.62 9.70
C VAL A 252 -0.99 15.26 8.60
N VAL A 253 -1.33 16.22 7.75
CA VAL A 253 -2.13 15.97 6.54
C VAL A 253 -1.21 16.01 5.32
N LEU A 254 -1.28 14.99 4.49
CA LEU A 254 -0.47 14.86 3.28
C LEU A 254 -1.20 14.07 2.19
N TYR A 255 -0.74 14.22 0.95
CA TYR A 255 -1.02 13.27 -0.13
C TYR A 255 0.07 12.19 -0.15
N GLY A 256 -0.21 11.01 -0.69
CA GLY A 256 0.78 9.98 -0.91
C GLY A 256 0.30 8.60 -0.53
N ILE A 257 0.47 8.10 0.57
CA ILE A 257 0.26 6.75 1.17
C ILE A 257 -0.43 5.69 0.27
N HIS A 258 -1.68 5.91 -0.17
CA HIS A 258 -2.33 5.16 -1.27
C HIS A 258 -2.18 5.88 -2.62
N GLY A 259 -1.61 7.06 -2.62
CA GLY A 259 -1.49 7.97 -3.73
C GLY A 259 -0.06 8.10 -4.22
N GLY A 260 0.19 9.20 -4.92
CA GLY A 260 1.32 9.27 -5.80
C GLY A 260 1.09 8.32 -6.97
N ALA A 261 2.12 7.68 -7.49
CA ALA A 261 1.93 6.69 -8.54
C ALA A 261 1.07 5.52 -8.06
N GLU A 262 0.24 5.03 -8.95
CA GLU A 262 -0.51 3.80 -8.75
C GLU A 262 0.47 2.61 -8.58
N TRP A 263 0.08 1.62 -7.76
CA TRP A 263 1.01 0.59 -7.28
C TRP A 263 1.49 -0.40 -8.34
N PHE A 264 0.76 -0.55 -9.45
CA PHE A 264 1.22 -1.35 -10.60
C PHE A 264 2.21 -0.62 -11.50
N GLY A 265 2.47 0.67 -11.24
CA GLY A 265 3.43 1.48 -11.97
C GLY A 265 2.85 2.16 -13.20
N GLY A 266 3.73 2.53 -14.11
CA GLY A 266 3.42 3.21 -15.36
C GLY A 266 3.78 2.37 -16.58
N ALA A 267 3.58 2.96 -17.77
CA ALA A 267 3.96 2.37 -19.04
C ALA A 267 4.67 3.40 -19.92
N ILE A 268 5.49 2.94 -20.88
CA ILE A 268 6.23 3.83 -21.78
C ILE A 268 5.50 3.96 -23.11
N ASP A 269 5.33 5.19 -23.58
CA ASP A 269 4.91 5.52 -24.92
C ASP A 269 6.13 5.88 -25.78
N PHE A 270 6.36 5.11 -26.84
CA PHE A 270 7.46 5.27 -27.80
C PHE A 270 7.03 5.93 -29.12
N THR A 271 5.83 6.47 -29.21
CA THR A 271 5.31 7.03 -30.48
C THR A 271 5.93 8.38 -30.83
N ALA A 272 6.39 9.15 -29.87
CA ALA A 272 7.13 10.39 -30.09
C ALA A 272 8.63 10.12 -30.22
N LYS A 273 9.39 11.15 -30.62
CA LYS A 273 10.86 11.08 -30.70
C LYS A 273 11.47 10.66 -29.35
N ASN A 274 11.01 11.26 -28.29
CA ASN A 274 11.46 10.93 -26.93
C ASN A 274 10.50 9.94 -26.28
N PRO A 275 10.99 8.89 -25.64
CA PRO A 275 10.16 8.02 -24.82
C PRO A 275 9.47 8.81 -23.70
N SER A 276 8.18 8.57 -23.52
CA SER A 276 7.40 9.25 -22.50
C SER A 276 6.80 8.25 -21.53
N LEU A 277 6.87 8.56 -20.23
CA LEU A 277 6.21 7.80 -19.17
C LEU A 277 4.75 8.23 -19.11
N VAL A 278 3.84 7.28 -19.16
CA VAL A 278 2.42 7.45 -18.80
C VAL A 278 2.19 6.81 -17.44
N VAL A 279 1.64 7.56 -16.49
CA VAL A 279 1.50 7.10 -15.11
C VAL A 279 0.12 7.45 -14.56
N PRO A 280 -0.66 6.46 -14.10
CA PRO A 280 -1.87 6.70 -13.33
C PRO A 280 -1.48 7.03 -11.88
N TYR A 281 -2.22 7.96 -11.27
CA TYR A 281 -1.90 8.41 -9.93
C TYR A 281 -3.15 8.69 -9.10
N ASN A 282 -2.99 8.59 -7.78
CA ASN A 282 -4.00 8.93 -6.78
C ASN A 282 -3.62 10.21 -6.02
N ARG A 283 -4.65 10.96 -5.60
CA ARG A 283 -4.55 12.21 -4.87
C ARG A 283 -5.41 12.18 -3.60
N ASP A 284 -5.46 11.05 -2.96
CA ASP A 284 -6.18 10.91 -1.70
C ASP A 284 -5.45 11.66 -0.57
N PRO A 285 -6.12 12.56 0.16
CA PRO A 285 -5.54 13.15 1.35
C PRO A 285 -5.53 12.14 2.49
N TRP A 286 -4.44 12.11 3.25
CA TRP A 286 -4.28 11.27 4.42
C TRP A 286 -4.00 12.11 5.64
N ILE A 287 -4.42 11.62 6.81
CA ILE A 287 -4.07 12.19 8.09
C ILE A 287 -3.25 11.19 8.89
N ILE A 288 -2.10 11.65 9.39
CA ILE A 288 -1.22 10.89 10.27
C ILE A 288 -1.30 11.46 11.67
N ARG A 289 -1.56 10.60 12.66
CA ARG A 289 -1.56 10.93 14.08
C ARG A 289 -0.54 10.10 14.83
N ALA A 290 0.06 10.67 15.86
CA ALA A 290 0.92 9.96 16.77
C ALA A 290 0.46 10.15 18.22
N TYR A 291 0.62 9.09 19.02
CA TYR A 291 0.28 9.14 20.45
C TYR A 291 1.08 8.12 21.25
N HIS A 292 1.10 8.29 22.54
CA HIS A 292 1.70 7.31 23.44
C HIS A 292 0.84 6.05 23.52
N THR A 293 1.50 4.90 23.53
CA THR A 293 0.84 3.58 23.60
C THR A 293 -0.04 3.39 24.84
N ASP A 294 0.22 4.11 25.91
CA ASP A 294 -0.59 4.05 27.12
C ASP A 294 -2.05 4.49 26.89
N ARG A 295 -2.29 5.28 25.84
CA ARG A 295 -3.66 5.68 25.46
C ARG A 295 -4.49 4.55 24.88
N ILE A 296 -3.88 3.54 24.28
CA ILE A 296 -4.63 2.42 23.69
C ILE A 296 -5.40 1.64 24.73
N SER A 297 -4.77 1.31 25.88
CA SER A 297 -5.47 0.64 26.96
C SER A 297 -6.63 1.48 27.51
N ILE A 298 -6.44 2.80 27.64
CA ILE A 298 -7.50 3.73 28.07
C ILE A 298 -8.65 3.76 27.04
N LEU A 299 -8.35 3.72 25.76
CA LEU A 299 -9.37 3.75 24.69
C LEU A 299 -10.14 2.43 24.62
N ILE A 300 -9.48 1.32 24.82
CA ILE A 300 -10.13 0.01 24.94
C ILE A 300 -11.03 -0.03 26.18
N ASP A 301 -10.57 0.46 27.33
CA ASP A 301 -11.36 0.51 28.55
C ASP A 301 -12.60 1.39 28.37
N ARG A 302 -12.48 2.57 27.73
CA ARG A 302 -13.61 3.46 27.38
C ARG A 302 -14.58 2.80 26.40
N PHE A 303 -14.05 2.09 25.41
CA PHE A 303 -14.88 1.32 24.49
C PHE A 303 -15.77 0.35 25.24
N VAL A 304 -15.16 -0.44 26.08
CA VAL A 304 -15.88 -1.44 26.86
C VAL A 304 -16.88 -0.80 27.82
N GLU A 305 -16.54 0.31 28.50
CA GLU A 305 -17.46 1.06 29.33
C GLU A 305 -18.66 1.55 28.54
N ARG A 306 -18.44 2.06 27.32
CA ARG A 306 -19.50 2.52 26.42
C ARG A 306 -20.37 1.34 25.98
N MET A 307 -19.77 0.22 25.57
CA MET A 307 -20.51 -1.00 25.22
C MET A 307 -21.39 -1.47 26.39
N ASN A 308 -20.84 -1.55 27.60
CA ASN A 308 -21.59 -1.92 28.79
C ASN A 308 -22.73 -0.94 29.13
N SER A 309 -22.59 0.36 28.80
CA SER A 309 -23.66 1.34 29.00
C SER A 309 -24.79 1.23 28.01
N TYR A 310 -24.49 0.81 26.78
CA TYR A 310 -25.49 0.61 25.72
C TYR A 310 -26.30 -0.69 25.90
N PHE A 311 -25.66 -1.76 26.41
CA PHE A 311 -26.26 -3.09 26.48
C PHE A 311 -26.81 -3.44 27.87
N LYS A 312 -27.41 -2.49 28.56
CA LYS A 312 -28.09 -2.74 29.84
C LYS A 312 -29.35 -3.62 29.72
N GLU A 313 -29.90 -3.73 28.50
CA GLU A 313 -31.03 -4.59 28.16
C GLU A 313 -30.65 -5.43 26.94
N GLU A 314 -31.19 -6.65 26.76
CA GLU A 314 -30.83 -7.55 25.65
C GLU A 314 -30.94 -6.84 24.30
N PRO A 315 -29.82 -6.50 23.63
CA PRO A 315 -29.87 -5.75 22.40
C PRO A 315 -30.21 -6.63 21.21
N ASN A 316 -31.09 -6.17 20.33
CA ASN A 316 -31.26 -6.78 19.01
C ASN A 316 -30.07 -6.41 18.09
N SER A 317 -29.94 -7.13 16.98
CA SER A 317 -28.84 -6.92 16.02
C SER A 317 -28.73 -5.48 15.48
N SER A 318 -29.86 -4.77 15.36
CA SER A 318 -29.88 -3.36 14.91
C SER A 318 -29.39 -2.41 15.99
N GLN A 319 -29.63 -2.69 17.28
CA GLN A 319 -29.12 -1.90 18.39
C GLN A 319 -27.63 -2.13 18.59
N ILE A 320 -27.14 -3.35 18.36
CA ILE A 320 -25.71 -3.66 18.32
C ILE A 320 -25.04 -2.82 17.24
N LYS A 321 -25.59 -2.80 16.03
CA LYS A 321 -25.13 -1.99 14.92
C LYS A 321 -25.11 -0.48 15.25
N ALA A 322 -26.17 0.04 15.84
CA ALA A 322 -26.28 1.45 16.21
C ALA A 322 -25.33 1.87 17.34
N ALA A 323 -24.96 0.96 18.23
CA ALA A 323 -24.01 1.24 19.32
C ALA A 323 -22.58 1.43 18.83
N TRP A 324 -22.24 0.91 17.65
CA TRP A 324 -20.91 1.03 17.05
C TRP A 324 -20.71 2.31 16.21
N VAL A 325 -21.82 2.94 15.78
CA VAL A 325 -21.79 4.10 14.88
C VAL A 325 -21.34 5.42 15.53
N PRO A 326 -21.60 5.74 16.82
CA PRO A 326 -21.27 7.04 17.39
C PRO A 326 -19.89 7.12 18.04
N TRP A 327 -18.94 6.33 17.61
CA TRP A 327 -17.59 6.43 18.13
C TRP A 327 -16.94 7.74 17.70
N ASP A 328 -16.25 8.38 18.64
CA ASP A 328 -15.34 9.44 18.25
C ASP A 328 -14.38 8.88 17.20
N HIS A 329 -14.25 9.60 16.09
CA HIS A 329 -13.37 9.20 14.98
C HIS A 329 -11.97 8.83 15.47
N ALA A 330 -11.47 9.51 16.50
CA ALA A 330 -10.19 9.19 17.13
C ALA A 330 -10.17 7.81 17.80
N GLU A 331 -11.28 7.34 18.35
CA GLU A 331 -11.38 6.04 19.01
C GLU A 331 -11.42 4.91 17.96
N ILE A 332 -12.17 5.10 16.88
CA ILE A 332 -12.21 4.17 15.74
C ILE A 332 -10.83 4.10 15.09
N GLU A 333 -10.23 5.25 14.81
CA GLU A 333 -8.90 5.33 14.21
C GLU A 333 -7.83 4.63 15.05
N VAL A 334 -7.83 4.79 16.36
CA VAL A 334 -6.88 4.10 17.23
C VAL A 334 -7.08 2.60 17.18
N MET A 335 -8.31 2.13 17.10
CA MET A 335 -8.61 0.71 17.00
C MET A 335 -8.21 0.15 15.62
N GLU A 336 -8.55 0.83 14.54
CA GLU A 336 -8.12 0.50 13.18
C GLU A 336 -6.60 0.41 13.04
N GLN A 337 -5.89 1.29 13.71
CA GLN A 337 -4.44 1.41 13.57
C GLN A 337 -3.66 0.46 14.47
N SER A 338 -4.24 0.00 15.56
CA SER A 338 -3.62 -1.07 16.34
C SER A 338 -3.44 -2.35 15.51
N GLU A 339 -4.22 -2.53 14.43
CA GLU A 339 -4.02 -3.59 13.46
C GLU A 339 -2.67 -3.54 12.74
N LYS A 340 -2.20 -2.37 12.37
CA LYS A 340 -1.04 -2.22 11.48
C LYS A 340 0.31 -2.23 12.19
N ILE A 341 0.33 -2.10 13.51
CA ILE A 341 1.54 -1.90 14.30
C ILE A 341 2.40 -3.16 14.47
N PHE A 342 1.80 -4.33 14.31
CA PHE A 342 2.42 -5.60 14.66
C PHE A 342 2.90 -6.43 13.49
N SER A 343 2.83 -5.92 12.26
CA SER A 343 3.35 -6.63 11.09
C SER A 343 4.87 -6.89 11.16
N TYR A 344 5.57 -6.24 12.08
CA TYR A 344 7.05 -6.24 12.15
C TYR A 344 7.66 -6.87 13.39
N VAL A 345 6.84 -7.19 14.37
CA VAL A 345 7.33 -8.01 15.46
C VAL A 345 6.93 -9.44 15.12
N PRO A 346 7.88 -10.39 15.00
CA PRO A 346 7.54 -11.78 14.75
C PRO A 346 6.71 -12.28 15.92
N PHE A 347 5.41 -12.07 15.83
CA PHE A 347 4.43 -12.63 16.71
C PHE A 347 3.94 -13.92 16.08
N THR A 348 4.54 -15.01 16.47
CA THR A 348 3.94 -16.32 16.29
C THR A 348 3.18 -16.60 17.56
N PRO A 349 1.85 -16.54 17.59
CA PRO A 349 1.08 -16.93 18.75
C PRO A 349 1.40 -18.40 19.03
N LYS A 350 2.18 -18.66 20.06
CA LYS A 350 2.43 -20.05 20.51
C LYS A 350 1.21 -20.62 21.20
N ASP A 351 0.24 -19.79 21.53
CA ASP A 351 -0.97 -20.21 22.20
C ASP A 351 -2.00 -20.72 21.19
N LYS A 352 -2.09 -22.04 21.10
CA LYS A 352 -3.05 -22.73 20.23
C LYS A 352 -4.51 -22.41 20.56
N SER A 353 -4.82 -22.04 21.80
CA SER A 353 -6.19 -21.72 22.20
C SER A 353 -6.59 -20.33 21.73
N TYR A 354 -5.67 -19.36 21.75
CA TYR A 354 -5.93 -18.08 21.11
C TYR A 354 -6.20 -18.24 19.61
N LEU A 355 -5.37 -19.01 18.92
CA LEU A 355 -5.55 -19.27 17.49
C LEU A 355 -6.88 -19.96 17.18
N ALA A 356 -7.30 -20.90 18.01
CA ALA A 356 -8.52 -21.65 17.80
C ALA A 356 -9.80 -20.86 18.14
N GLU A 357 -9.77 -20.05 19.22
CA GLU A 357 -10.99 -19.50 19.81
C GLU A 357 -11.12 -17.97 19.66
N CYS A 358 -10.03 -17.24 19.46
CA CYS A 358 -10.03 -15.77 19.46
C CYS A 358 -9.59 -15.16 18.12
N SER A 359 -8.70 -15.84 17.39
CA SER A 359 -8.04 -15.23 16.24
C SER A 359 -8.95 -15.00 15.05
N SER A 360 -10.05 -15.73 14.92
CA SER A 360 -11.05 -15.52 13.87
C SER A 360 -11.72 -14.13 13.95
N CYS A 361 -11.83 -13.58 15.15
CA CYS A 361 -12.42 -12.28 15.41
C CYS A 361 -11.36 -11.19 15.64
N HIS A 362 -10.36 -11.49 16.48
CA HIS A 362 -9.34 -10.52 16.88
C HIS A 362 -8.06 -10.55 16.03
N GLY A 363 -8.06 -11.32 14.95
CA GLY A 363 -6.93 -11.49 14.04
C GLY A 363 -5.79 -12.34 14.61
N ILE A 364 -5.04 -13.02 13.74
CA ILE A 364 -3.90 -13.86 14.14
C ILE A 364 -2.85 -13.04 14.92
N SER A 365 -2.68 -11.77 14.54
CA SER A 365 -1.75 -10.84 15.17
C SER A 365 -2.34 -10.03 16.33
N ARG A 366 -3.52 -10.35 16.80
CA ARG A 366 -4.28 -9.63 17.85
C ARG A 366 -4.70 -8.20 17.48
N ARG A 367 -4.87 -7.90 16.20
CA ARG A 367 -5.08 -6.54 15.72
C ARG A 367 -6.52 -6.12 15.64
N GLY A 368 -7.46 -7.05 15.84
CA GLY A 368 -8.86 -6.85 15.54
C GLY A 368 -9.19 -7.15 14.08
N TYR A 369 -10.43 -7.05 13.73
CA TYR A 369 -10.96 -7.16 12.37
C TYR A 369 -11.89 -6.01 12.10
N PHE A 370 -11.73 -5.41 10.92
CA PHE A 370 -12.66 -4.45 10.36
C PHE A 370 -13.20 -5.02 9.07
N GLU A 371 -14.45 -5.39 9.01
CA GLU A 371 -15.15 -5.56 7.76
C GLU A 371 -15.72 -4.20 7.35
N TYR A 372 -15.26 -3.69 6.26
CA TYR A 372 -15.71 -2.45 5.66
C TYR A 372 -16.80 -2.77 4.64
N GLU A 373 -17.99 -3.16 5.10
CA GLU A 373 -19.17 -3.25 4.23
C GLU A 373 -20.31 -2.45 4.86
N GLY A 374 -20.88 -1.55 4.08
CA GLY A 374 -21.82 -0.56 4.56
C GLY A 374 -23.01 -1.12 5.34
N GLU A 375 -23.50 -0.36 6.30
CA GLU A 375 -24.62 -0.63 7.20
C GLU A 375 -24.45 -1.84 8.14
N GLY A 376 -23.45 -1.84 9.00
CA GLY A 376 -23.48 -2.58 10.25
C GLY A 376 -22.43 -3.64 10.46
N ASP A 377 -21.20 -3.31 10.19
CA ASP A 377 -20.09 -4.23 10.38
C ASP A 377 -19.69 -4.38 11.83
N LEU A 378 -19.42 -5.63 12.21
CA LEU A 378 -19.01 -5.99 13.54
C LEU A 378 -17.53 -5.60 13.71
N LEU A 379 -17.27 -4.64 14.57
CA LEU A 379 -15.93 -4.19 14.91
C LEU A 379 -15.35 -5.09 16.02
N TYR A 380 -14.35 -5.88 15.70
CA TYR A 380 -13.64 -6.67 16.71
C TYR A 380 -12.45 -5.88 17.24
N PRO A 381 -12.43 -5.52 18.52
CA PRO A 381 -11.38 -4.65 19.06
C PRO A 381 -10.01 -5.34 19.03
N PRO A 382 -8.94 -4.55 18.83
CA PRO A 382 -7.58 -5.06 18.91
C PRO A 382 -7.21 -5.44 20.36
N LEU A 383 -6.50 -6.55 20.49
CA LEU A 383 -5.99 -7.02 21.79
C LEU A 383 -4.52 -6.68 22.01
N VAL A 384 -3.87 -6.04 21.04
CA VAL A 384 -2.49 -5.63 21.15
C VAL A 384 -2.37 -4.39 22.03
N GLY A 385 -1.47 -4.44 23.01
CA GLY A 385 -1.32 -3.37 23.99
C GLY A 385 -2.45 -3.31 25.00
N SER A 386 -3.49 -4.14 24.86
CA SER A 386 -4.64 -4.17 25.75
C SER A 386 -4.27 -4.51 27.21
N THR A 387 -3.15 -5.19 27.42
CA THR A 387 -2.68 -5.59 28.75
C THR A 387 -1.77 -4.55 29.41
N LEU A 388 -1.39 -3.46 28.72
CA LEU A 388 -0.45 -2.46 29.24
C LEU A 388 -0.94 -1.71 30.51
N GLY A 389 -2.22 -1.76 30.81
CA GLY A 389 -2.82 -1.31 32.08
C GLY A 389 -2.58 -2.29 33.25
N GLY A 390 -1.96 -3.44 33.01
CA GLY A 390 -1.76 -4.50 33.99
C GLY A 390 -3.08 -5.05 34.51
N LYS A 391 -3.15 -5.39 35.81
CA LYS A 391 -4.37 -5.92 36.43
C LYS A 391 -5.60 -4.98 36.38
N ARG A 392 -5.43 -3.72 36.03
CA ARG A 392 -6.53 -2.76 35.83
C ARG A 392 -7.12 -2.83 34.44
N SER A 393 -6.44 -3.48 33.49
CA SER A 393 -6.96 -3.62 32.15
C SER A 393 -8.20 -4.53 32.17
N PHE A 394 -9.22 -4.11 31.42
CA PHE A 394 -10.47 -4.84 31.26
C PHE A 394 -10.24 -6.29 30.78
N VAL A 395 -9.33 -6.47 29.83
CA VAL A 395 -9.05 -7.80 29.22
C VAL A 395 -8.42 -8.79 30.19
N MET A 396 -7.91 -8.33 31.32
CA MET A 396 -7.38 -9.20 32.38
C MET A 396 -8.48 -9.79 33.26
N ASP A 397 -9.71 -9.30 33.18
CA ASP A 397 -10.85 -9.75 33.98
C ASP A 397 -11.73 -10.71 33.16
N PHE A 398 -11.64 -11.99 33.48
CA PHE A 398 -12.37 -13.04 32.77
C PHE A 398 -13.88 -12.82 32.76
N ASP A 399 -14.45 -12.46 33.90
CA ASP A 399 -15.90 -12.38 34.06
C ASP A 399 -16.47 -11.19 33.24
N LYS A 400 -15.72 -10.07 33.17
CA LYS A 400 -16.05 -8.92 32.34
C LYS A 400 -15.95 -9.24 30.84
N VAL A 401 -14.85 -9.87 30.42
CA VAL A 401 -14.67 -10.25 29.00
C VAL A 401 -15.73 -11.24 28.55
N LYS A 402 -16.02 -12.24 29.40
CA LYS A 402 -17.06 -13.22 29.11
C LYS A 402 -18.44 -12.56 29.01
N SER A 403 -18.81 -11.72 29.97
CA SER A 403 -20.07 -10.96 29.94
C SER A 403 -20.21 -10.08 28.71
N LEU A 404 -19.11 -9.43 28.28
CA LEU A 404 -19.13 -8.64 27.06
C LEU A 404 -19.43 -9.49 25.82
N HIS A 405 -18.75 -10.63 25.66
CA HIS A 405 -18.99 -11.53 24.54
C HIS A 405 -20.43 -12.04 24.52
N GLU A 406 -20.95 -12.44 25.68
CA GLU A 406 -22.32 -12.91 25.83
C GLU A 406 -23.34 -11.81 25.50
N SER A 407 -23.07 -10.56 25.87
CA SER A 407 -23.94 -9.41 25.58
C SER A 407 -24.11 -9.09 24.09
N VAL A 408 -23.12 -9.49 23.28
CA VAL A 408 -23.16 -9.37 21.81
C VAL A 408 -23.45 -10.69 21.10
N ASN A 409 -23.97 -11.67 21.82
CA ASN A 409 -24.30 -13.02 21.32
C ASN A 409 -23.11 -13.78 20.69
N ILE A 410 -21.89 -13.51 21.14
CA ILE A 410 -20.69 -14.22 20.73
C ILE A 410 -20.28 -15.16 21.88
N PRO A 411 -20.26 -16.48 21.71
CA PRO A 411 -19.90 -17.41 22.77
C PRO A 411 -18.43 -17.21 23.20
N TYR A 412 -18.19 -17.00 24.50
CA TYR A 412 -16.84 -17.00 25.05
C TYR A 412 -16.45 -18.44 25.48
N LYS A 413 -15.72 -19.14 24.60
CA LYS A 413 -15.50 -20.58 24.70
C LYS A 413 -14.32 -20.99 25.60
N ILE A 414 -13.44 -20.05 25.98
CA ILE A 414 -12.30 -20.33 26.84
C ILE A 414 -12.70 -20.26 28.32
N ASN A 415 -12.11 -21.13 29.13
CA ASN A 415 -12.31 -21.12 30.59
C ASN A 415 -11.39 -20.10 31.29
N LYS A 416 -11.62 -19.88 32.59
CA LYS A 416 -10.92 -18.87 33.38
C LYS A 416 -9.40 -19.08 33.45
N ASP A 417 -8.96 -20.32 33.54
CA ASP A 417 -7.53 -20.64 33.61
C ASP A 417 -6.84 -20.38 32.29
N LYS A 418 -7.48 -20.75 31.17
CA LYS A 418 -6.96 -20.53 29.84
C LYS A 418 -6.98 -19.04 29.45
N HIS A 419 -8.01 -18.33 29.86
CA HIS A 419 -8.04 -16.87 29.74
C HIS A 419 -6.83 -16.23 30.43
N ALA A 420 -6.60 -16.59 31.71
CA ALA A 420 -5.47 -16.07 32.46
C ALA A 420 -4.11 -16.43 31.81
N GLU A 421 -3.97 -17.63 31.28
CA GLU A 421 -2.76 -18.05 30.55
C GLU A 421 -2.50 -17.16 29.31
N ILE A 422 -3.51 -16.98 28.47
CA ILE A 422 -3.43 -16.17 27.24
C ILE A 422 -3.07 -14.71 27.57
N PHE A 423 -3.81 -14.08 28.48
CA PHE A 423 -3.62 -12.65 28.74
C PHE A 423 -2.37 -12.35 29.59
N ASN A 424 -1.93 -13.26 30.45
CA ASN A 424 -0.63 -13.16 31.12
C ASN A 424 0.54 -13.32 30.15
N TYR A 425 0.39 -14.13 29.10
CA TYR A 425 1.36 -14.21 28.02
C TYR A 425 1.41 -12.88 27.23
N PHE A 426 0.26 -12.31 26.91
CA PHE A 426 0.17 -11.02 26.22
C PHE A 426 0.77 -9.89 27.07
N ASP A 427 0.51 -9.86 28.37
CA ASP A 427 1.07 -8.85 29.28
C ASP A 427 2.61 -8.89 29.29
N LYS A 428 3.19 -10.08 29.39
CA LYS A 428 4.65 -10.23 29.29
C LYS A 428 5.19 -9.74 27.97
N TYR A 429 4.51 -10.05 26.87
CA TYR A 429 4.92 -9.69 25.54
C TYR A 429 4.75 -8.18 25.28
N ASP A 430 3.62 -7.60 25.60
CA ASP A 430 3.36 -6.17 25.50
C ASP A 430 4.34 -5.36 26.37
N THR A 431 4.61 -5.82 27.59
CA THR A 431 5.62 -5.23 28.50
C THR A 431 7.04 -5.33 27.89
N PHE A 432 7.40 -6.45 27.29
CA PHE A 432 8.67 -6.61 26.57
C PHE A 432 8.81 -5.62 25.42
N LEU A 433 7.78 -5.48 24.59
CA LEU A 433 7.76 -4.55 23.47
C LEU A 433 7.87 -3.09 23.97
N LYS A 434 7.15 -2.74 25.04
CA LYS A 434 7.22 -1.41 25.67
C LYS A 434 8.63 -1.11 26.18
N LYS A 435 9.26 -2.03 26.88
CA LYS A 435 10.63 -1.87 27.41
C LYS A 435 11.66 -1.70 26.31
N ARG A 436 11.47 -2.33 25.14
CA ARG A 436 12.32 -2.18 23.96
C ARG A 436 12.06 -0.87 23.22
N GLY A 437 11.04 -0.12 23.60
CA GLY A 437 10.59 1.09 22.92
C GLY A 437 9.96 0.83 21.55
N LEU A 438 9.62 -0.43 21.26
CA LEU A 438 8.98 -0.83 20.01
C LEU A 438 7.51 -0.42 19.96
N ILE A 439 6.94 -0.07 21.13
CA ILE A 439 5.56 0.41 21.27
C ILE A 439 5.45 1.62 22.19
N SER A 440 6.53 2.43 22.32
CA SER A 440 6.51 3.61 23.19
C SER A 440 5.65 4.74 22.64
N SER A 441 5.62 4.88 21.34
CA SER A 441 4.78 5.82 20.61
C SER A 441 4.32 5.16 19.33
N ARG A 442 3.16 5.56 18.84
CA ARG A 442 2.53 5.02 17.66
C ARG A 442 2.05 6.12 16.75
N GLY A 443 2.24 5.89 15.47
CA GLY A 443 1.53 6.62 14.45
C GLY A 443 0.43 5.76 13.85
N PHE A 444 -0.61 6.40 13.38
CA PHE A 444 -1.58 5.81 12.48
C PHE A 444 -1.89 6.77 11.36
N TRP A 445 -2.37 6.20 10.27
CA TRP A 445 -2.75 6.95 9.10
C TRP A 445 -4.12 6.48 8.61
N GLN A 446 -4.88 7.41 8.14
CA GLN A 446 -6.22 7.19 7.62
C GLN A 446 -6.46 8.09 6.43
N VAL A 447 -7.25 7.63 5.45
CA VAL A 447 -7.76 8.52 4.41
C VAL A 447 -8.57 9.63 5.08
N LEU A 448 -8.26 10.87 4.78
CA LEU A 448 -9.01 12.00 5.27
C LEU A 448 -10.27 12.18 4.41
N LEU A 449 -11.39 11.75 4.96
CA LEU A 449 -12.70 11.83 4.32
C LEU A 449 -13.55 12.96 4.91
N ASP A 450 -14.45 13.49 4.09
CA ASP A 450 -15.53 14.37 4.53
C ASP A 450 -16.67 13.57 5.21
N LYS A 451 -17.73 14.22 5.60
CA LYS A 451 -18.89 13.62 6.27
C LYS A 451 -19.61 12.59 5.39
N ASP A 452 -19.63 12.82 4.08
CA ASP A 452 -20.28 11.97 3.08
C ASP A 452 -19.33 10.90 2.51
N ARG A 453 -18.15 10.74 3.16
CA ARG A 453 -17.11 9.76 2.82
C ARG A 453 -16.40 10.00 1.47
N ASN A 454 -16.47 11.21 0.93
CA ASN A 454 -15.61 11.59 -0.18
C ASN A 454 -14.22 12.00 0.35
N PRO A 455 -13.16 11.90 -0.46
CA PRO A 455 -11.88 12.51 -0.10
C PRO A 455 -12.07 13.98 0.30
N ALA A 456 -11.47 14.39 1.40
CA ALA A 456 -11.68 15.70 2.00
C ALA A 456 -11.14 16.89 1.18
N THR A 457 -10.51 16.61 0.05
CA THR A 457 -9.98 17.61 -0.87
C THR A 457 -10.81 17.67 -2.15
N LYS A 458 -10.66 18.76 -2.90
CA LYS A 458 -11.29 18.93 -4.21
C LYS A 458 -10.80 17.89 -5.20
N PRO A 459 -11.66 17.39 -6.09
CA PRO A 459 -11.22 16.57 -7.22
C PRO A 459 -10.30 17.38 -8.17
N PRO A 460 -9.52 16.72 -9.05
CA PRO A 460 -9.50 15.27 -9.27
C PRO A 460 -8.82 14.52 -8.12
N TRP A 461 -9.37 13.36 -7.76
CA TRP A 461 -8.77 12.45 -6.76
C TRP A 461 -7.89 11.38 -7.39
N GLY A 462 -7.95 11.24 -8.70
CA GLY A 462 -7.09 10.41 -9.53
C GLY A 462 -6.95 10.98 -10.92
N GLY A 463 -5.84 10.64 -11.58
CA GLY A 463 -5.52 11.11 -12.90
C GLY A 463 -4.54 10.21 -13.63
N ILE A 464 -4.27 10.55 -14.87
CA ILE A 464 -3.18 9.99 -15.67
C ILE A 464 -2.33 11.16 -16.15
N ALA A 465 -1.02 11.06 -15.97
CA ALA A 465 -0.06 12.05 -16.46
C ALA A 465 0.90 11.43 -17.47
N LYS A 466 1.35 12.21 -18.44
CA LYS A 466 2.40 11.85 -19.40
C LYS A 466 3.60 12.79 -19.28
N ILE A 467 4.78 12.20 -19.13
CA ILE A 467 6.04 12.91 -18.89
C ILE A 467 7.08 12.47 -19.91
N ASP A 468 7.68 13.41 -20.62
CA ASP A 468 8.84 13.19 -21.51
C ASP A 468 10.06 12.88 -20.65
N LEU A 469 10.66 11.70 -20.80
CA LEU A 469 11.78 11.26 -19.95
C LEU A 469 13.11 11.92 -20.32
N VAL A 470 13.28 12.40 -21.55
CA VAL A 470 14.50 13.06 -21.98
C VAL A 470 14.51 14.52 -21.54
N THR A 471 13.43 15.25 -21.76
CA THR A 471 13.32 16.65 -21.33
C THR A 471 12.88 16.83 -19.90
N GLY A 472 12.36 15.75 -19.28
CA GLY A 472 11.80 15.76 -17.94
C GLY A 472 10.49 16.52 -17.80
N LYS A 473 9.87 17.00 -18.87
CA LYS A 473 8.67 17.85 -18.83
C LYS A 473 7.38 17.05 -18.85
N LYS A 474 6.40 17.49 -18.08
CA LYS A 474 5.04 16.99 -18.16
C LYS A 474 4.40 17.45 -19.46
N ILE A 475 3.91 16.49 -20.27
CA ILE A 475 3.27 16.75 -21.56
C ILE A 475 1.79 17.07 -21.35
N TRP A 476 1.09 16.22 -20.60
CA TRP A 476 -0.31 16.41 -20.22
C TRP A 476 -0.62 15.72 -18.88
N ASP A 477 -1.75 16.11 -18.29
CA ASP A 477 -2.26 15.61 -17.02
C ASP A 477 -3.79 15.72 -17.06
N ILE A 478 -4.47 14.57 -17.02
CA ILE A 478 -5.91 14.47 -17.19
C ILE A 478 -6.58 13.81 -16.00
N PRO A 479 -7.77 14.25 -15.57
CA PRO A 479 -8.60 13.52 -14.62
C PRO A 479 -8.95 12.13 -15.17
N PHE A 480 -8.90 11.10 -14.32
CA PHE A 480 -9.22 9.74 -14.71
C PHE A 480 -10.25 9.11 -13.80
N GLY A 481 -11.34 8.61 -14.39
CA GLY A 481 -12.47 8.02 -13.70
C GLY A 481 -13.66 8.95 -13.51
N LYS A 482 -14.82 8.35 -13.31
CA LYS A 482 -16.12 9.00 -13.20
C LYS A 482 -16.77 8.69 -11.88
N ARG A 483 -17.60 9.59 -11.41
CA ARG A 483 -18.41 9.40 -10.20
C ARG A 483 -19.84 9.87 -10.42
N LYS A 484 -20.79 9.30 -9.72
CA LYS A 484 -22.16 9.84 -9.63
C LYS A 484 -22.19 10.95 -8.59
N ASN A 485 -22.76 12.09 -8.97
CA ASN A 485 -23.09 13.16 -8.02
C ASN A 485 -24.36 12.80 -7.21
N ASP A 486 -24.73 13.68 -6.28
CA ASP A 486 -25.93 13.48 -5.43
C ASP A 486 -27.25 13.43 -6.22
N GLN A 487 -27.27 13.95 -7.44
CA GLN A 487 -28.39 13.88 -8.36
C GLN A 487 -28.41 12.59 -9.21
N GLY A 488 -27.39 11.74 -9.05
CA GLY A 488 -27.20 10.51 -9.82
C GLY A 488 -26.63 10.72 -11.22
N GLU A 489 -26.17 11.94 -11.55
CA GLU A 489 -25.54 12.25 -12.82
C GLU A 489 -24.08 11.79 -12.79
N ILE A 490 -23.61 11.20 -13.89
CA ILE A 490 -22.21 10.78 -14.04
C ILE A 490 -21.36 12.02 -14.39
N ILE A 491 -20.36 12.29 -13.58
CA ILE A 491 -19.39 13.37 -13.76
C ILE A 491 -17.97 12.81 -13.88
N ALA A 492 -17.23 13.27 -14.90
CA ALA A 492 -15.82 12.90 -15.12
C ALA A 492 -14.92 13.85 -14.30
N ILE A 493 -14.77 13.57 -13.02
CA ILE A 493 -14.04 14.43 -12.07
C ILE A 493 -12.65 13.89 -11.68
N GLY A 494 -12.31 12.69 -12.16
CA GLY A 494 -11.14 11.94 -11.68
C GLY A 494 -11.41 11.31 -10.32
N ASP A 495 -11.48 9.98 -10.27
CA ASP A 495 -11.65 9.21 -9.04
C ASP A 495 -10.43 8.33 -8.82
N ARG A 496 -10.33 7.68 -7.67
CA ARG A 496 -9.21 6.82 -7.28
C ARG A 496 -8.97 5.71 -8.31
N VAL A 497 -7.71 5.31 -8.45
CA VAL A 497 -7.25 4.30 -9.42
C VAL A 497 -6.49 3.20 -8.70
N PHE A 498 -6.87 1.93 -8.93
CA PHE A 498 -6.18 0.75 -8.40
C PHE A 498 -6.14 -0.41 -9.41
N GLY A 499 -5.86 -0.12 -10.70
CA GLY A 499 -5.92 -1.14 -11.75
C GLY A 499 -4.78 -1.15 -12.76
N GLY A 500 -3.98 -0.12 -12.83
CA GLY A 500 -2.84 -0.04 -13.74
C GLY A 500 -3.17 0.27 -15.19
N ILE A 501 -2.13 0.39 -16.01
CA ILE A 501 -2.19 0.76 -17.42
C ILE A 501 -1.30 -0.11 -18.30
N MET A 502 -1.55 -0.08 -19.61
CA MET A 502 -0.70 -0.70 -20.64
C MET A 502 -0.67 0.21 -21.87
N ASN A 503 0.52 0.47 -22.42
CA ASN A 503 0.69 1.16 -23.70
C ASN A 503 0.95 0.18 -24.84
N THR A 504 0.38 0.48 -26.01
CA THR A 504 0.66 -0.22 -27.25
C THR A 504 1.70 0.51 -28.09
N ALA A 505 2.33 -0.21 -29.03
CA ALA A 505 3.27 0.41 -29.98
C ALA A 505 2.63 1.48 -30.88
N SER A 506 1.30 1.49 -31.01
CA SER A 506 0.55 2.52 -31.75
C SER A 506 0.18 3.74 -30.90
N GLY A 507 0.59 3.80 -29.63
CA GLY A 507 0.34 4.92 -28.71
C GLY A 507 -1.02 4.90 -28.02
N LEU A 508 -1.72 3.76 -28.03
CA LEU A 508 -2.92 3.63 -27.21
C LEU A 508 -2.54 3.23 -25.79
N THR A 509 -3.05 4.00 -24.83
CA THR A 509 -2.99 3.67 -23.41
C THR A 509 -4.30 3.04 -22.98
N PHE A 510 -4.29 1.75 -22.64
CA PHE A 510 -5.41 1.08 -21.99
C PHE A 510 -5.30 1.22 -20.48
N ALA A 511 -6.42 1.57 -19.82
CA ALA A 511 -6.47 1.84 -18.39
C ALA A 511 -7.75 1.30 -17.76
N THR A 512 -7.68 0.96 -16.48
CA THR A 512 -8.81 0.50 -15.66
C THR A 512 -8.53 0.75 -14.18
N GLY A 513 -9.46 0.41 -13.30
CA GLY A 513 -9.25 0.42 -11.86
C GLY A 513 -9.89 1.58 -11.12
N ASN A 514 -10.86 2.23 -11.74
CA ASN A 514 -11.69 3.23 -11.07
C ASN A 514 -12.93 2.57 -10.44
N PRO A 515 -13.54 3.23 -9.44
CA PRO A 515 -14.82 2.79 -8.85
C PRO A 515 -16.00 2.80 -9.84
N ASP A 516 -15.88 3.44 -11.00
CA ASP A 516 -16.91 3.42 -12.05
C ASP A 516 -17.03 2.07 -12.79
N GLY A 517 -16.03 1.19 -12.64
CA GLY A 517 -16.04 -0.14 -13.22
C GLY A 517 -15.85 -0.18 -14.73
N SER A 518 -15.19 0.82 -15.32
CA SER A 518 -14.98 0.90 -16.76
C SER A 518 -13.53 0.54 -17.16
N ALA A 519 -13.41 0.09 -18.41
CA ALA A 519 -12.17 0.01 -19.16
C ALA A 519 -12.09 1.16 -20.14
N TYR A 520 -10.91 1.72 -20.32
CA TYR A 520 -10.69 2.91 -21.12
C TYR A 520 -9.53 2.72 -22.11
N ALA A 521 -9.56 3.45 -23.23
CA ALA A 521 -8.40 3.68 -24.07
C ALA A 521 -8.23 5.16 -24.35
N PHE A 522 -7.00 5.64 -24.24
CA PHE A 522 -6.58 7.00 -24.55
C PHE A 522 -5.56 6.99 -25.70
N ASN A 523 -5.56 8.04 -26.54
CA ASN A 523 -4.52 8.24 -27.52
C ASN A 523 -3.26 8.88 -26.91
N SER A 524 -2.21 9.08 -27.71
CA SER A 524 -0.95 9.70 -27.26
C SER A 524 -1.11 11.14 -26.77
N ASP A 525 -2.18 11.83 -27.15
CA ASP A 525 -2.47 13.22 -26.75
C ASP A 525 -3.30 13.29 -25.45
N GLY A 526 -3.72 12.13 -24.91
CA GLY A 526 -4.53 12.04 -23.71
C GLY A 526 -6.04 12.10 -23.96
N ASP A 527 -6.50 12.10 -25.23
CA ASP A 527 -7.92 12.04 -25.53
C ASP A 527 -8.47 10.64 -25.32
N GLN A 528 -9.61 10.53 -24.65
CA GLN A 528 -10.33 9.27 -24.52
C GLN A 528 -10.94 8.87 -25.86
N VAL A 529 -10.49 7.73 -26.41
CA VAL A 529 -10.95 7.22 -27.72
C VAL A 529 -11.88 6.03 -27.63
N TRP A 530 -11.91 5.35 -26.49
CA TRP A 530 -12.80 4.21 -26.24
C TRP A 530 -13.08 4.04 -24.76
N GLU A 531 -14.25 3.48 -24.46
CA GLU A 531 -14.70 3.09 -23.13
C GLU A 531 -15.70 1.94 -23.23
N ASP A 532 -15.65 1.02 -22.28
CA ASP A 532 -16.67 0.00 -22.08
C ASP A 532 -16.80 -0.37 -20.59
N SER A 533 -17.98 -0.82 -20.19
CA SER A 533 -18.24 -1.23 -18.81
C SER A 533 -17.75 -2.65 -18.56
N LEU A 534 -17.06 -2.85 -17.46
CA LEU A 534 -16.66 -4.16 -16.96
C LEU A 534 -17.68 -4.68 -15.94
N PRO A 535 -17.82 -6.01 -15.77
CA PRO A 535 -18.75 -6.58 -14.78
C PRO A 535 -18.35 -6.22 -13.32
N PHE A 536 -17.06 -5.99 -13.09
CA PHE A 536 -16.46 -5.52 -11.83
C PHE A 536 -15.34 -4.53 -12.17
N ALA A 537 -14.87 -3.73 -11.20
CA ALA A 537 -13.72 -2.89 -11.43
C ALA A 537 -12.48 -3.71 -11.81
N GLY A 538 -11.70 -3.20 -12.73
CA GLY A 538 -10.41 -3.80 -13.08
C GLY A 538 -9.43 -3.70 -11.91
N SER A 539 -8.70 -4.78 -11.63
CA SER A 539 -7.85 -4.90 -10.46
C SER A 539 -6.40 -5.28 -10.79
N ALA A 540 -6.06 -5.24 -12.07
CA ALA A 540 -4.72 -5.52 -12.57
C ALA A 540 -4.45 -4.70 -13.85
N PRO A 541 -3.17 -4.47 -14.22
CA PRO A 541 -2.84 -3.86 -15.50
C PRO A 541 -3.45 -4.64 -16.66
N PRO A 542 -4.01 -3.96 -17.67
CA PRO A 542 -4.41 -4.60 -18.90
C PRO A 542 -3.23 -5.30 -19.57
N MET A 543 -3.51 -6.34 -20.34
CA MET A 543 -2.49 -7.01 -21.17
C MET A 543 -2.97 -7.17 -22.60
N SER A 544 -2.04 -7.33 -23.53
CA SER A 544 -2.34 -7.60 -24.94
C SER A 544 -1.58 -8.82 -25.44
N TYR A 545 -2.22 -9.59 -26.33
CA TYR A 545 -1.59 -10.69 -27.02
C TYR A 545 -2.11 -10.85 -28.44
N PHE A 546 -1.32 -11.54 -29.28
CA PHE A 546 -1.73 -11.94 -30.61
C PHE A 546 -2.09 -13.43 -30.65
N TYR A 547 -3.22 -13.70 -31.26
CA TYR A 547 -3.65 -15.06 -31.57
C TYR A 547 -4.33 -15.10 -32.96
N ASN A 548 -3.92 -16.02 -33.83
CA ASN A 548 -4.41 -16.14 -35.20
C ASN A 548 -4.44 -14.80 -35.96
N SER A 549 -3.33 -14.06 -35.91
CA SER A 549 -3.16 -12.74 -36.54
C SER A 549 -4.09 -11.64 -36.03
N CYS A 550 -4.81 -11.86 -34.95
CA CYS A 550 -5.64 -10.89 -34.27
C CYS A 550 -5.01 -10.42 -32.97
N GLN A 551 -5.07 -9.15 -32.70
CA GLN A 551 -4.71 -8.58 -31.40
C GLN A 551 -5.90 -8.62 -30.46
N TYR A 552 -5.64 -9.06 -29.26
CA TYR A 552 -6.58 -9.08 -28.14
C TYR A 552 -6.08 -8.19 -27.01
N VAL A 553 -7.01 -7.55 -26.30
CA VAL A 553 -6.74 -6.81 -25.06
C VAL A 553 -7.56 -7.43 -23.94
N VAL A 554 -6.92 -7.68 -22.82
CA VAL A 554 -7.49 -8.38 -21.67
C VAL A 554 -7.53 -7.48 -20.46
N PHE A 555 -8.67 -7.48 -19.78
CA PHE A 555 -8.87 -6.85 -18.48
C PHE A 555 -9.27 -7.89 -17.45
N VAL A 556 -8.60 -7.88 -16.30
CA VAL A 556 -8.96 -8.69 -15.13
C VAL A 556 -9.88 -7.85 -14.25
N ALA A 557 -11.15 -8.23 -14.20
CA ALA A 557 -12.21 -7.51 -13.50
C ALA A 557 -12.66 -8.32 -12.29
N THR A 558 -12.05 -8.07 -11.14
CA THR A 558 -12.34 -8.80 -9.90
C THR A 558 -12.84 -7.88 -8.77
N GLY A 559 -12.96 -6.58 -9.02
CA GLY A 559 -13.21 -5.62 -7.97
C GLY A 559 -12.04 -5.50 -7.00
N GLY A 560 -12.28 -5.03 -5.81
CA GLY A 560 -11.24 -4.97 -4.79
C GLY A 560 -11.59 -4.04 -3.62
N ARG A 561 -10.98 -4.29 -2.48
CA ARG A 561 -11.19 -3.57 -1.22
C ARG A 561 -10.96 -2.05 -1.33
N TYR A 562 -10.01 -1.63 -2.16
CA TYR A 562 -9.64 -0.22 -2.29
C TYR A 562 -10.52 0.56 -3.27
N LEU A 563 -11.36 -0.14 -4.04
CA LEU A 563 -12.18 0.45 -5.09
C LEU A 563 -13.60 0.80 -4.63
N ASP A 564 -13.91 0.64 -3.35
CA ASP A 564 -15.26 0.80 -2.79
C ASP A 564 -16.35 0.02 -3.57
N PHE A 565 -15.94 -1.03 -4.29
CA PHE A 565 -16.84 -1.92 -4.99
C PHE A 565 -17.52 -2.84 -3.99
N LYS A 566 -18.83 -2.82 -4.00
CA LYS A 566 -19.64 -3.69 -3.14
C LYS A 566 -19.53 -5.16 -3.52
N ASP A 567 -19.23 -5.42 -4.79
CA ASP A 567 -19.17 -6.77 -5.33
C ASP A 567 -17.77 -7.11 -5.83
N ASN A 568 -17.25 -8.23 -5.38
CA ASN A 568 -16.06 -8.87 -5.91
C ASN A 568 -16.47 -9.95 -6.90
N GLY A 569 -15.65 -10.16 -7.92
CA GLY A 569 -15.89 -11.15 -8.95
C GLY A 569 -14.61 -11.86 -9.39
N ASP A 570 -14.74 -12.61 -10.47
CA ASP A 570 -13.68 -13.47 -11.02
C ASP A 570 -13.62 -13.39 -12.55
N SER A 571 -13.97 -12.24 -13.12
CA SER A 571 -14.14 -12.10 -14.57
C SER A 571 -12.83 -11.73 -15.26
N VAL A 572 -12.59 -12.37 -16.40
CA VAL A 572 -11.57 -11.98 -17.37
C VAL A 572 -12.29 -11.54 -18.64
N VAL A 573 -12.19 -10.26 -18.99
CA VAL A 573 -12.85 -9.66 -20.15
C VAL A 573 -11.85 -9.49 -21.25
N VAL A 574 -12.18 -10.02 -22.44
CA VAL A 574 -11.28 -10.04 -23.59
C VAL A 574 -11.94 -9.32 -24.76
N TYR A 575 -11.27 -8.30 -25.25
CA TYR A 575 -11.65 -7.58 -26.46
C TYR A 575 -10.75 -7.94 -27.62
N LYS A 576 -11.31 -7.98 -28.82
CA LYS A 576 -10.55 -8.11 -30.07
C LYS A 576 -10.91 -6.97 -31.03
N LEU A 577 -10.02 -6.62 -31.91
CA LEU A 577 -10.29 -5.62 -32.96
C LEU A 577 -11.38 -6.13 -33.93
N ASP A 578 -12.33 -5.27 -34.29
CA ASP A 578 -13.42 -5.61 -35.22
C ASP A 578 -12.94 -6.01 -36.62
N SER A 579 -11.77 -5.49 -37.02
CA SER A 579 -11.14 -5.85 -38.29
C SER A 579 -10.63 -7.28 -38.38
N CYS A 580 -10.55 -7.96 -37.25
CA CYS A 580 -10.15 -9.37 -37.16
C CYS A 580 -11.35 -10.26 -37.49
N GLN A 581 -11.43 -10.76 -38.73
CA GLN A 581 -12.39 -11.78 -39.10
C GLN A 581 -12.06 -13.08 -38.34
N ALA A 582 -13.07 -13.71 -37.76
CA ALA A 582 -12.94 -15.07 -37.25
C ALA A 582 -12.62 -15.99 -38.45
N LEU A 583 -11.42 -16.60 -38.43
CA LEU A 583 -11.09 -17.67 -39.37
C LEU A 583 -11.90 -18.89 -39.05
#